data_ed6b6f0611426c1a79f452d6ba7b2e16
#
_entry.id   ed6b6f0611426c1a79f452d6ba7b2e16
#
_cell.length_a   1.000
_cell.length_b   1.000
_cell.length_c   1.000
_cell.angle_alpha   90.00
_cell.angle_beta   90.00
_cell.angle_gamma   90.00
#
_symmetry.space_group_name_H-M   'P 1'
#
loop_
_entity.id
_entity.type
_entity.pdbx_description
1 polymer ?
#
loop_
_entity_poly.entity_id
_entity_poly.type
_entity_poly.pdbx_seq_one_letter_code
_entity_poly.pdbx_strand_id
1 'polypeptide(L)'
;FFPERLLLADLIPVIDIHTWLPTRLFPDFDPNAVENGSFFEYIKNTYCCTIAESSRSTISVTAASPDMAKTLRLSSGDPVLILDSYMETPDGSPLYISREYIAGSRYTISF
;
A
#
# COMPACT_ATOMS: atom_id res chain seq x y z
N PHE A 1 9.63 -7.75 6.67
CA PHE A 1 9.60 -7.82 5.21
C PHE A 1 8.87 -6.61 4.63
N PHE A 2 9.43 -6.04 3.57
CA PHE A 2 8.99 -4.73 3.08
C PHE A 2 8.96 -4.69 1.56
N PRO A 3 7.89 -5.20 0.91
CA PRO A 3 7.74 -5.04 -0.52
C PRO A 3 7.25 -3.64 -0.89
N GLU A 4 7.80 -3.09 -1.96
CA GLU A 4 7.34 -1.85 -2.57
C GLU A 4 6.69 -2.16 -3.92
N ARG A 5 5.57 -1.51 -4.21
CA ARG A 5 4.85 -1.69 -5.48
C ARG A 5 4.50 -0.32 -6.05
N LEU A 6 4.84 -0.10 -7.31
CA LEU A 6 4.46 1.10 -8.03
C LEU A 6 3.33 0.76 -9.02
N LEU A 7 2.16 1.35 -8.82
CA LEU A 7 1.02 1.16 -9.70
C LEU A 7 0.98 2.25 -10.77
N LEU A 8 0.83 1.82 -12.02
CA LEU A 8 0.83 2.70 -13.18
C LEU A 8 -0.55 2.68 -13.84
N ALA A 9 -0.95 3.84 -14.39
CA ALA A 9 -2.09 3.96 -15.28
C ALA A 9 -1.58 4.54 -16.61
N ASP A 10 -1.72 3.81 -17.70
CA ASP A 10 -1.21 4.19 -19.02
C ASP A 10 0.29 4.56 -18.98
N LEU A 11 1.09 3.73 -18.27
CA LEU A 11 2.53 3.90 -18.06
C LEU A 11 2.92 5.13 -17.22
N ILE A 12 1.95 5.79 -16.59
CA ILE A 12 2.20 6.94 -15.71
C ILE A 12 2.00 6.47 -14.26
N PRO A 13 2.98 6.70 -13.35
CA PRO A 13 2.83 6.34 -11.97
C PRO A 13 1.64 7.04 -11.29
N VAL A 14 0.85 6.29 -10.55
CA VAL A 14 -0.29 6.81 -9.81
C VAL A 14 -0.12 6.59 -8.30
N ILE A 15 0.30 5.41 -7.89
CA ILE A 15 0.39 5.03 -6.47
C ILE A 15 1.70 4.26 -6.23
N ASP A 16 2.41 4.65 -5.18
CA ASP A 16 3.57 3.92 -4.67
C ASP A 16 3.18 3.31 -3.32
N ILE A 17 3.15 1.99 -3.24
CA ILE A 17 2.67 1.25 -2.07
C ILE A 17 3.83 0.62 -1.33
N HIS A 18 3.95 0.93 -0.04
CA HIS A 18 4.92 0.33 0.86
C HIS A 18 4.18 -0.50 1.90
N THR A 19 4.57 -1.78 2.06
CA THR A 19 3.90 -2.70 2.97
C THR A 19 4.88 -3.33 3.92
N TRP A 20 4.56 -3.31 5.22
CA TRP A 20 5.35 -3.96 6.27
C TRP A 20 4.60 -5.21 6.73
N LEU A 21 5.28 -6.35 6.65
CA LEU A 21 4.72 -7.66 6.98
C LEU A 21 5.53 -8.30 8.11
N PRO A 22 4.88 -8.82 9.17
CA PRO A 22 5.60 -9.67 10.12
C PRO A 22 5.94 -11.01 9.44
N THR A 23 7.23 -11.27 9.27
CA THR A 23 7.71 -12.45 8.53
C THR A 23 7.25 -13.77 9.14
N ARG A 24 7.07 -13.82 10.45
CA ARG A 24 6.60 -15.03 11.16
C ARG A 24 5.19 -15.45 10.74
N LEU A 25 4.35 -14.49 10.32
CA LEU A 25 2.97 -14.77 9.89
C LEU A 25 2.88 -15.12 8.41
N PHE A 26 3.93 -14.83 7.64
CA PHE A 26 3.96 -15.01 6.20
C PHE A 26 5.21 -15.77 5.78
N PRO A 27 5.35 -17.04 6.20
CA PRO A 27 6.50 -17.85 5.80
C PRO A 27 6.49 -18.05 4.29
N ASP A 28 7.68 -18.03 3.68
CA ASP A 28 7.87 -18.22 2.25
C ASP A 28 7.09 -17.22 1.38
N PHE A 29 6.93 -15.99 1.90
CA PHE A 29 6.25 -14.93 1.13
C PHE A 29 7.00 -14.65 -0.17
N ASP A 30 6.28 -14.70 -1.29
CA ASP A 30 6.82 -14.44 -2.61
C ASP A 30 6.34 -13.08 -3.12
N PRO A 31 7.21 -12.04 -3.14
CA PRO A 31 6.82 -10.72 -3.66
C PRO A 31 6.37 -10.75 -5.12
N ASN A 32 6.88 -11.68 -5.92
CA ASN A 32 6.55 -11.77 -7.32
C ASN A 32 5.12 -12.27 -7.55
N ALA A 33 4.56 -13.01 -6.59
CA ALA A 33 3.19 -13.52 -6.69
C ALA A 33 2.13 -12.42 -6.65
N VAL A 34 2.47 -11.22 -6.15
CA VAL A 34 1.55 -10.08 -6.07
C VAL A 34 1.83 -9.01 -7.13
N GLU A 35 2.77 -9.24 -8.03
CA GLU A 35 3.18 -8.24 -9.02
C GLU A 35 2.03 -7.79 -9.92
N ASN A 36 1.19 -8.72 -10.34
CA ASN A 36 0.06 -8.46 -11.24
C ASN A 36 -1.29 -8.71 -10.59
N GLY A 37 -1.35 -8.83 -9.26
CA GLY A 37 -2.56 -9.15 -8.54
C GLY A 37 -2.77 -8.32 -7.29
N SER A 38 -3.87 -8.57 -6.61
CA SER A 38 -4.17 -7.93 -5.34
C SER A 38 -3.34 -8.58 -4.23
N PHE A 39 -2.62 -7.75 -3.48
CA PHE A 39 -1.91 -8.18 -2.27
C PHE A 39 -2.87 -8.85 -1.28
N PHE A 40 -4.03 -8.26 -1.07
CA PHE A 40 -5.04 -8.77 -0.17
C PHE A 40 -5.50 -10.18 -0.57
N GLU A 41 -5.80 -10.37 -1.85
CA GLU A 41 -6.21 -11.68 -2.38
C GLU A 41 -5.10 -12.72 -2.21
N TYR A 42 -3.86 -12.33 -2.44
CA TYR A 42 -2.72 -13.23 -2.29
C TYR A 42 -2.59 -13.74 -0.86
N ILE A 43 -2.60 -12.85 0.13
CA ILE A 43 -2.44 -13.26 1.54
C ILE A 43 -3.65 -14.05 2.03
N LYS A 44 -4.85 -13.69 1.59
CA LYS A 44 -6.07 -14.40 1.94
C LYS A 44 -6.04 -15.83 1.42
N ASN A 45 -5.68 -16.03 0.17
CA ASN A 45 -5.68 -17.36 -0.46
C ASN A 45 -4.50 -18.22 -0.02
N THR A 46 -3.33 -17.61 0.20
CA THR A 46 -2.10 -18.35 0.53
C THR A 46 -1.99 -18.66 2.02
N TYR A 47 -2.41 -17.74 2.88
CA TYR A 47 -2.21 -17.85 4.34
C TYR A 47 -3.54 -17.95 5.10
N CYS A 48 -4.67 -17.97 4.42
CA CYS A 48 -6.00 -18.06 5.02
C CYS A 48 -6.26 -16.96 6.06
N CYS A 49 -5.75 -15.76 5.80
CA CYS A 49 -5.88 -14.63 6.72
C CYS A 49 -7.30 -14.06 6.69
N THR A 50 -7.78 -13.64 7.86
CA THR A 50 -9.03 -12.89 8.01
C THR A 50 -8.72 -11.52 8.57
N ILE A 51 -9.29 -10.47 7.97
CA ILE A 51 -9.11 -9.10 8.42
C ILE A 51 -10.24 -8.71 9.36
N ALA A 52 -9.88 -8.14 10.52
CA ALA A 52 -10.85 -7.67 11.49
C ALA A 52 -11.55 -6.39 11.05
N GLU A 53 -12.77 -6.18 11.52
CA GLU A 53 -13.50 -4.92 11.31
C GLU A 53 -12.83 -3.75 12.04
N SER A 54 -12.04 -4.02 13.08
CA SER A 54 -11.27 -3.02 13.80
C SER A 54 -10.08 -2.47 13.00
N SER A 55 -9.77 -3.03 11.84
CA SER A 55 -8.75 -2.51 10.95
C SER A 55 -9.06 -1.07 10.54
N ARG A 56 -8.02 -0.23 10.46
CA ARG A 56 -8.19 1.22 10.31
C ARG A 56 -7.40 1.74 9.12
N SER A 57 -7.95 2.78 8.49
CA SER A 57 -7.25 3.52 7.45
C SER A 57 -7.40 5.02 7.69
N THR A 58 -6.33 5.76 7.44
CA THR A 58 -6.33 7.21 7.52
C THR A 58 -5.81 7.81 6.23
N ILE A 59 -6.32 8.98 5.88
CA ILE A 59 -5.89 9.74 4.71
C ILE A 59 -5.35 11.08 5.17
N SER A 60 -4.18 11.46 4.66
CA SER A 60 -3.60 12.77 4.87
C SER A 60 -3.05 13.30 3.54
N VAL A 61 -2.63 14.55 3.53
CA VAL A 61 -2.08 15.19 2.33
C VAL A 61 -0.74 15.82 2.68
N THR A 62 0.20 15.76 1.74
CA THR A 62 1.51 16.40 1.86
C THR A 62 1.95 16.96 0.52
N ALA A 63 2.98 17.78 0.53
CA ALA A 63 3.66 18.22 -0.69
C ALA A 63 4.72 17.19 -1.06
N ALA A 64 4.85 16.89 -2.34
CA ALA A 64 5.84 15.93 -2.81
C ALA A 64 7.25 16.36 -2.43
N SER A 65 7.97 15.52 -1.70
CA SER A 65 9.41 15.66 -1.50
C SER A 65 10.14 15.38 -2.82
N PRO A 66 11.43 15.73 -2.94
CA PRO A 66 12.20 15.39 -4.13
C PRO A 66 12.18 13.89 -4.45
N ASP A 67 12.23 13.02 -3.44
CA ASP A 67 12.20 11.58 -3.64
C ASP A 67 10.83 11.09 -4.12
N MET A 68 9.74 11.58 -3.52
CA MET A 68 8.38 11.27 -3.95
C MET A 68 8.14 11.74 -5.38
N ALA A 69 8.59 12.96 -5.69
CA ALA A 69 8.44 13.54 -7.02
C ALA A 69 9.16 12.69 -8.07
N LYS A 70 10.35 12.20 -7.76
CA LYS A 70 11.10 11.34 -8.66
C LYS A 70 10.37 10.00 -8.90
N THR A 71 9.90 9.36 -7.85
CA THR A 71 9.23 8.06 -7.95
C THR A 71 7.91 8.16 -8.71
N LEU A 72 7.12 9.18 -8.41
CA LEU A 72 5.78 9.37 -8.99
C LEU A 72 5.80 10.24 -10.25
N ARG A 73 6.96 10.70 -10.70
CA ARG A 73 7.11 11.62 -11.83
C ARG A 73 6.24 12.86 -11.67
N LEU A 74 6.36 13.48 -10.49
CA LEU A 74 5.73 14.74 -10.15
C LEU A 74 6.77 15.85 -10.10
N SER A 75 6.30 17.09 -9.98
CA SER A 75 7.14 18.20 -9.59
C SER A 75 7.23 18.27 -8.08
N SER A 76 8.39 18.70 -7.55
CA SER A 76 8.54 18.91 -6.12
C SER A 76 7.48 19.91 -5.63
N GLY A 77 6.79 19.57 -4.55
CA GLY A 77 5.70 20.38 -4.00
C GLY A 77 4.31 20.03 -4.50
N ASP A 78 4.18 19.16 -5.51
CA ASP A 78 2.87 18.72 -5.98
C ASP A 78 2.11 17.97 -4.87
N PRO A 79 0.76 17.97 -4.88
CA PRO A 79 0.00 17.31 -3.84
C PRO A 79 0.12 15.80 -3.92
N VAL A 80 0.40 15.18 -2.77
CA VAL A 80 0.44 13.73 -2.59
C VAL A 80 -0.51 13.37 -1.46
N LEU A 81 -1.41 12.43 -1.70
CA LEU A 81 -2.24 11.84 -0.67
C LEU A 81 -1.50 10.66 -0.05
N ILE A 82 -1.58 10.55 1.27
CA ILE A 82 -1.01 9.42 2.00
C ILE A 82 -2.16 8.64 2.61
N LEU A 83 -2.31 7.39 2.17
CA LEU A 83 -3.28 6.45 2.73
C LEU A 83 -2.52 5.45 3.59
N ASP A 84 -2.71 5.54 4.90
CA ASP A 84 -2.14 4.60 5.85
C ASP A 84 -3.20 3.59 6.26
N SER A 85 -2.85 2.30 6.18
CA SER A 85 -3.74 1.21 6.56
C SER A 85 -3.07 0.36 7.63
N TYR A 86 -3.78 0.14 8.73
CA TYR A 86 -3.37 -0.74 9.82
C TYR A 86 -4.36 -1.89 9.87
N MET A 87 -3.91 -3.08 9.49
CA MET A 87 -4.75 -4.27 9.40
C MET A 87 -4.47 -5.23 10.54
N GLU A 88 -5.54 -5.73 11.15
CA GLU A 88 -5.50 -6.65 12.27
C GLU A 88 -6.25 -7.94 11.94
N THR A 89 -5.86 -9.01 12.61
CA THR A 89 -6.65 -10.24 12.64
C THR A 89 -7.79 -10.10 13.64
N PRO A 90 -8.82 -10.98 13.62
CA PRO A 90 -9.93 -10.88 14.56
C PRO A 90 -9.54 -10.95 16.03
N ASP A 91 -8.39 -11.56 16.37
CA ASP A 91 -7.88 -11.60 17.74
C ASP A 91 -7.07 -10.34 18.14
N GLY A 92 -7.00 -9.34 17.26
CA GLY A 92 -6.31 -8.09 17.51
C GLY A 92 -4.82 -8.09 17.20
N SER A 93 -4.29 -9.18 16.63
CA SER A 93 -2.88 -9.25 16.26
C SER A 93 -2.60 -8.42 15.00
N PRO A 94 -1.46 -7.71 14.93
CA PRO A 94 -1.09 -7.00 13.71
C PRO A 94 -0.93 -7.95 12.54
N LEU A 95 -1.62 -7.69 11.44
CA LEU A 95 -1.52 -8.48 10.21
C LEU A 95 -0.53 -7.84 9.24
N TYR A 96 -0.73 -6.58 8.89
CA TYR A 96 0.22 -5.79 8.12
C TYR A 96 -0.10 -4.30 8.24
N ILE A 97 0.89 -3.50 7.89
CA ILE A 97 0.76 -2.04 7.78
C ILE A 97 1.13 -1.67 6.36
N SER A 98 0.33 -0.82 5.72
CA SER A 98 0.69 -0.29 4.41
C SER A 98 0.59 1.23 4.38
N ARG A 99 1.43 1.84 3.56
CA ARG A 99 1.37 3.26 3.25
C ARG A 99 1.37 3.42 1.74
N GLU A 100 0.36 4.12 1.22
CA GLU A 100 0.24 4.43 -0.19
C GLU A 100 0.49 5.91 -0.39
N TYR A 101 1.45 6.24 -1.25
CA TYR A 101 1.68 7.61 -1.72
C TYR A 101 0.98 7.75 -3.07
N ILE A 102 -0.04 8.60 -3.11
CA ILE A 102 -0.94 8.72 -4.25
C ILE A 102 -0.71 10.06 -4.92
N ALA A 103 -0.45 10.05 -6.23
CA ALA A 103 -0.35 11.27 -7.01
C ALA A 103 -1.73 11.94 -7.06
N GLY A 104 -1.95 12.95 -6.23
CA GLY A 104 -3.26 13.54 -6.00
C GLY A 104 -3.94 14.12 -7.23
N SER A 105 -3.15 14.59 -8.21
CA SER A 105 -3.68 15.13 -9.47
C SER A 105 -4.08 14.04 -10.46
N ARG A 106 -3.75 12.77 -10.21
CA ARG A 106 -3.97 11.66 -11.15
C ARG A 106 -4.97 10.64 -10.64
N TYR A 107 -5.49 10.81 -9.43
CA TYR A 107 -6.33 9.80 -8.81
C TYR A 107 -7.38 10.44 -7.91
N THR A 108 -8.61 9.92 -7.96
CA THR A 108 -9.70 10.33 -7.07
C THR A 108 -10.10 9.14 -6.21
N ILE A 109 -10.18 9.36 -4.89
CA ILE A 109 -10.63 8.35 -3.94
C ILE A 109 -12.13 8.53 -3.72
N SER A 110 -12.88 7.46 -3.92
CA SER A 110 -14.32 7.42 -3.65
C SER A 110 -14.61 6.53 -2.44
N PHE A 111 -15.48 6.97 -1.60
CA PHE A 111 -15.91 6.24 -0.41
C PHE A 111 -17.30 5.69 -0.55
#